data_5ef869b98f76bb123275b462eabc11ec
#
_entry.id   5ef869b98f76bb123275b462eabc11ec
#
_cell.length_a   1.000
_cell.length_b   1.000
_cell.length_c   1.000
_cell.angle_alpha   90.00
_cell.angle_beta   90.00
_cell.angle_gamma   90.00
#
_symmetry.space_group_name_H-M   'P 1'
#
loop_
_entity.id
_entity.type
_entity.pdbx_description
1 polymer ?
#
loop_
_entity_poly.entity_id
_entity_poly.type
_entity_poly.pdbx_seq_one_letter_code
_entity_poly.pdbx_strand_id
1 'polypeptide(L)' 'MDDDRETLRREATAFIVRITSGAGTEGDAEALAKWRATSRVHEEAFRDAARL' A
#
# COMPACT_ATOMS: atom_id res chain seq x y z
N MET A 1 -18.07 5.10 -3.69
CA MET A 1 -18.36 3.83 -3.15
C MET A 1 -17.21 3.32 -2.35
N ASP A 2 -17.53 2.75 -1.23
CA ASP A 2 -16.53 2.35 -0.26
C ASP A 2 -15.66 1.19 -0.70
N ASP A 3 -16.14 0.42 -1.67
CA ASP A 3 -15.42 -0.77 -2.13
C ASP A 3 -14.03 -0.47 -2.68
N ASP A 4 -13.88 0.62 -3.43
CA ASP A 4 -12.58 0.96 -4.01
C ASP A 4 -11.58 1.35 -2.92
N ARG A 5 -12.03 2.12 -1.93
CA ARG A 5 -11.16 2.53 -0.84
C ARG A 5 -10.73 1.33 -0.01
N GLU A 6 -11.66 0.44 0.25
CA GLU A 6 -11.37 -0.76 1.01
C GLU A 6 -10.39 -1.66 0.26
N THR A 7 -10.58 -1.80 -1.04
CA THR A 7 -9.66 -2.57 -1.87
C THR A 7 -8.26 -1.97 -1.82
N LEU A 8 -8.14 -0.66 -1.98
CA LEU A 8 -6.85 0.02 -1.93
C LEU A 8 -6.20 -0.13 -0.55
N ARG A 9 -6.98 -0.08 0.49
CA ARG A 9 -6.46 -0.26 1.84
C ARG A 9 -5.90 -1.66 2.04
N ARG A 10 -6.59 -2.65 1.51
CA ARG A 10 -6.11 -4.03 1.56
C ARG A 10 -4.82 -4.20 0.79
N GLU A 11 -4.74 -3.59 -0.38
CA GLU A 11 -3.52 -3.64 -1.17
C GLU A 11 -2.37 -2.98 -0.44
N ALA A 12 -2.61 -1.82 0.16
CA ALA A 12 -1.60 -1.13 0.94
C ALA A 12 -1.13 -1.98 2.11
N THR A 13 -2.06 -2.61 2.82
CA THR A 13 -1.73 -3.48 3.93
C THR A 13 -0.87 -4.65 3.47
N ALA A 14 -1.18 -5.22 2.32
CA ALA A 14 -0.41 -6.32 1.78
C ALA A 14 1.04 -5.91 1.50
N PHE A 15 1.24 -4.71 0.94
CA PHE A 15 2.59 -4.18 0.73
C PHE A 15 3.33 -4.02 2.05
N ILE A 16 2.67 -3.45 3.04
CA ILE A 16 3.29 -3.20 4.33
C ILE A 16 3.70 -4.51 5.00
N VAL A 17 2.81 -5.50 4.98
CA VAL A 17 3.09 -6.81 5.57
C VAL A 17 4.28 -7.46 4.88
N ARG A 18 4.33 -7.41 3.55
CA ARG A 18 5.44 -7.98 2.80
C ARG A 18 6.77 -7.36 3.17
N ILE A 19 6.79 -6.04 3.23
CA ILE A 19 8.03 -5.30 3.49
C ILE A 19 8.49 -5.50 4.93
N THR A 20 7.56 -5.47 5.88
CA THR A 20 7.90 -5.57 7.29
C THR A 20 8.15 -6.99 7.75
N SER A 21 7.71 -7.99 7.00
CA SER A 21 7.91 -9.39 7.37
C SER A 21 9.31 -9.91 7.05
N GLY A 22 10.13 -9.08 6.43
CA GLY A 22 11.47 -9.48 6.03
C GLY A 22 11.51 -10.18 4.67
N ALA A 23 10.37 -10.37 4.03
CA ALA A 23 10.29 -10.97 2.70
C ALA A 23 10.31 -9.91 1.60
N GLY A 24 10.34 -8.64 1.96
CA GLY A 24 10.34 -7.55 1.00
C GLY A 24 11.65 -7.47 0.22
N THR A 25 11.53 -7.14 -1.06
CA THR A 25 12.68 -6.95 -1.94
C THR A 25 12.69 -5.52 -2.45
N GLU A 26 13.80 -5.15 -3.15
CA GLU A 26 13.87 -3.84 -3.80
C GLU A 26 12.73 -3.67 -4.80
N GLY A 27 12.36 -4.76 -5.48
CA GLY A 27 11.23 -4.74 -6.40
C GLY A 27 9.92 -4.43 -5.70
N ASP A 28 9.75 -4.94 -4.49
CA ASP A 28 8.54 -4.66 -3.71
C ASP A 28 8.50 -3.18 -3.30
N ALA A 29 9.64 -2.62 -2.91
CA ALA A 29 9.71 -1.21 -2.54
C ALA A 29 9.38 -0.31 -3.73
N GLU A 30 9.91 -0.64 -4.92
CA GLU A 30 9.61 0.10 -6.14
C GLU A 30 8.15 -0.02 -6.51
N ALA A 31 7.59 -1.23 -6.41
CA ALA A 31 6.19 -1.45 -6.72
C ALA A 31 5.30 -0.62 -5.80
N LEU A 32 5.65 -0.56 -4.52
CA LEU A 32 4.91 0.25 -3.56
C LEU A 32 4.99 1.73 -3.91
N ALA A 33 6.17 2.21 -4.26
CA ALA A 33 6.35 3.61 -4.63
C ALA A 33 5.49 3.97 -5.84
N LYS A 34 5.46 3.11 -6.84
CA LYS A 34 4.63 3.31 -8.02
C LYS A 34 3.15 3.26 -7.67
N TRP A 35 2.78 2.32 -6.81
CA TRP A 35 1.40 2.18 -6.37
C TRP A 35 0.94 3.45 -5.66
N ARG A 36 1.76 3.98 -4.75
CA ARG A 36 1.44 5.22 -4.03
C ARG A 36 1.31 6.40 -4.97
N ALA A 37 2.11 6.44 -6.02
CA ALA A 37 2.11 7.53 -6.97
C ALA A 37 0.97 7.46 -7.99
N THR A 38 0.19 6.37 -7.99
CA THR A 38 -0.89 6.19 -8.95
C THR A 38 -1.96 7.27 -8.83
N SER A 39 -2.32 7.62 -7.61
CA SER A 39 -3.27 8.70 -7.36
C SER A 39 -3.20 9.11 -5.90
N ARG A 40 -3.84 10.24 -5.62
CA ARG A 40 -3.92 10.72 -4.25
C ARG A 40 -4.66 9.73 -3.35
N VAL A 41 -5.66 9.06 -3.90
CA VAL A 41 -6.44 8.08 -3.14
C VAL A 41 -5.56 6.91 -2.71
N HIS A 42 -4.66 6.48 -3.59
CA HIS A 42 -3.69 5.42 -3.25
C HIS A 42 -2.80 5.85 -2.10
N GLU A 43 -2.28 7.06 -2.16
CA GLU A 43 -1.40 7.57 -1.10
C GLU A 43 -2.15 7.67 0.23
N GLU A 44 -3.39 8.14 0.20
CA GLU A 44 -4.21 8.23 1.41
C GLU A 44 -4.48 6.85 1.98
N ALA A 45 -4.78 5.89 1.12
CA ALA A 45 -5.01 4.52 1.55
C ALA A 45 -3.76 3.93 2.22
N PHE A 46 -2.59 4.24 1.66
CA PHE A 46 -1.34 3.78 2.25
C PHE A 46 -1.13 4.38 3.63
N ARG A 47 -1.37 5.67 3.78
CA ARG A 47 -1.23 6.34 5.07
C ARG A 47 -2.18 5.78 6.10
N ASP A 48 -3.42 5.49 5.70
CA ASP A 48 -4.40 4.91 6.60
C ASP A 48 -3.97 3.50 7.05
N ALA A 49 -3.48 2.71 6.12
CA ALA A 49 -3.03 1.36 6.43
C ALA A 49 -1.79 1.36 7.32
N ALA A 50 -0.92 2.34 7.14
CA ALA A 50 0.31 2.45 7.92
C ALA A 50 0.08 3.05 9.31
N ARG A 51 -1.06 3.64 9.53
CA ARG A 51 -1.39 4.23 10.83
C ARG A 51 -1.83 3.13 11.79
N LEU A 52 -1.05 2.90 12.78
CA LEU A 52 -1.34 1.89 13.80
C LEU A 52 -1.59 2.52 15.15
#